data_1a87102128a1583727e1c64bb0557ff7
#
_entry.id   1a87102128a1583727e1c64bb0557ff7
#
_cell.length_a   1.000
_cell.length_b   1.000
_cell.length_c   1.000
_cell.angle_alpha   90.00
_cell.angle_beta   90.00
_cell.angle_gamma   90.00
#
_symmetry.space_group_name_H-M   'P 1'
#
loop_
_entity.id
_entity.type
_entity.pdbx_description
1 polymer ?
#
loop_
_entity_poly.entity_id
_entity_poly.type
_entity_poly.pdbx_seq_one_letter_code
_entity_poly.pdbx_strand_id
1 'polypeptide(L)'
;MMFVRAVVGTAIAWMLLAEVCGCRAPLASERTEALSATEPQEQAKDGDATAQYNLGICYYNGDGVAVDKAEAVKWLRKAAEKGHLQAQTLIGAFYFQGDGVVVDKAEAIKWFRKAAVQGYPQAQSILGSCYFKGEGVAEDQAEAVKWFRKAAEKGHPESQGMLGLCYFKGEGVAVNYAEAVKWFRKAAEKGRPESQTMLGMCYLNGEGVAADKTEAVKWLWKAAEQGYLLAQEELEKISGTVPAEQL
;
A
#
# COMPACT_ATOMS: atom_id res chain seq x y z
N MET A 1 11.85 -10.71 17.81
CA MET A 1 11.71 -11.28 16.44
C MET A 1 10.29 -11.72 16.04
N MET A 2 9.35 -11.92 16.95
CA MET A 2 7.97 -12.37 16.61
C MET A 2 6.97 -11.24 16.24
N PHE A 3 7.18 -10.00 16.67
CA PHE A 3 6.22 -8.91 16.48
C PHE A 3 6.13 -8.36 15.06
N VAL A 4 7.19 -8.39 14.27
CA VAL A 4 7.20 -7.85 12.89
C VAL A 4 6.37 -8.70 11.91
N ARG A 5 6.19 -10.00 12.17
CA ARG A 5 5.36 -10.89 11.32
C ARG A 5 3.85 -10.62 11.45
N ALA A 6 3.39 -10.17 12.62
CA ALA A 6 1.96 -9.96 12.87
C ALA A 6 1.40 -8.66 12.27
N VAL A 7 2.20 -7.58 12.21
CA VAL A 7 1.75 -6.27 11.70
C VAL A 7 1.58 -6.27 10.19
N VAL A 8 2.35 -7.08 9.45
CA VAL A 8 2.29 -7.12 7.98
C VAL A 8 1.15 -7.99 7.45
N GLY A 9 0.62 -8.92 8.26
CA GLY A 9 -0.40 -9.89 7.81
C GLY A 9 -1.82 -9.33 7.66
N THR A 10 -2.24 -8.43 8.53
CA THR A 10 -3.59 -7.85 8.51
C THR A 10 -3.70 -6.56 7.70
N ALA A 11 -2.58 -5.88 7.46
CA ALA A 11 -2.54 -4.60 6.75
C ALA A 11 -2.85 -4.72 5.26
N ILE A 12 -2.49 -5.83 4.59
CA ILE A 12 -2.71 -5.96 3.13
C ILE A 12 -4.20 -6.01 2.79
N ALA A 13 -5.03 -6.69 3.57
CA ALA A 13 -6.46 -6.81 3.29
C ALA A 13 -7.18 -5.45 3.38
N TRP A 14 -6.83 -4.62 4.37
CA TRP A 14 -7.39 -3.28 4.54
C TRP A 14 -6.76 -2.24 3.61
N MET A 15 -5.44 -2.35 3.33
CA MET A 15 -4.76 -1.48 2.38
C MET A 15 -5.25 -1.65 0.95
N LEU A 16 -5.51 -2.89 0.51
CA LEU A 16 -6.03 -3.17 -0.84
C LEU A 16 -7.37 -2.48 -1.09
N LEU A 17 -8.25 -2.39 -0.10
CA LEU A 17 -9.56 -1.73 -0.25
C LEU A 17 -9.48 -0.22 -0.01
N ALA A 18 -8.74 0.25 0.98
CA ALA A 18 -8.69 1.67 1.34
C ALA A 18 -7.95 2.52 0.31
N GLU A 19 -6.86 2.00 -0.28
CA GLU A 19 -6.07 2.75 -1.27
C GLU A 19 -6.63 2.63 -2.69
N VAL A 20 -7.21 1.48 -3.05
CA VAL A 20 -7.75 1.27 -4.41
C VAL A 20 -9.13 1.91 -4.58
N CYS A 21 -9.96 1.92 -3.54
CA CYS A 21 -11.29 2.54 -3.59
C CYS A 21 -11.27 4.06 -3.38
N GLY A 22 -10.16 4.65 -2.90
CA GLY A 22 -10.15 6.08 -2.55
C GLY A 22 -11.20 6.43 -1.47
N CYS A 23 -11.70 5.42 -0.76
CA CYS A 23 -12.74 5.58 0.26
C CYS A 23 -12.18 6.23 1.53
N ARG A 24 -11.91 7.53 1.44
CA ARG A 24 -12.09 8.38 2.60
C ARG A 24 -13.60 8.41 2.83
N ALA A 25 -14.07 7.95 3.98
CA ALA A 25 -15.46 8.11 4.34
C ALA A 25 -15.86 9.58 4.06
N PRO A 26 -16.85 9.87 3.21
CA PRO A 26 -17.27 11.24 3.00
C PRO A 26 -17.79 11.75 4.33
N LEU A 27 -17.17 12.83 4.83
CA LEU A 27 -17.79 13.67 5.84
C LEU A 27 -19.17 14.05 5.30
N ALA A 28 -20.21 13.86 6.08
CA ALA A 28 -21.62 13.94 5.73
C ALA A 28 -22.14 15.34 5.33
N SER A 29 -21.35 16.15 4.64
CA SER A 29 -21.72 17.54 4.30
C SER A 29 -21.60 17.96 2.84
N GLU A 30 -21.21 17.07 1.91
CA GLU A 30 -21.30 17.40 0.49
C GLU A 30 -22.20 16.36 -0.23
N ARG A 31 -23.51 16.58 -0.13
CA ARG A 31 -24.45 16.06 -1.12
C ARG A 31 -24.19 16.82 -2.41
N THR A 32 -23.25 16.38 -3.21
CA THR A 32 -23.26 16.63 -4.63
C THR A 32 -24.50 15.93 -5.18
N GLU A 33 -25.28 16.70 -5.97
CA GLU A 33 -26.49 16.27 -6.65
C GLU A 33 -26.33 14.84 -7.19
N ALA A 34 -27.31 13.98 -6.87
CA ALA A 34 -27.36 12.62 -7.37
C ALA A 34 -27.33 12.68 -8.91
N LEU A 35 -26.14 12.46 -9.49
CA LEU A 35 -26.01 12.10 -10.88
C LEU A 35 -26.92 10.90 -11.07
N SER A 36 -27.97 11.07 -11.87
CA SER A 36 -28.93 10.00 -12.12
C SER A 36 -28.13 8.78 -12.60
N ALA A 37 -28.30 7.63 -11.97
CA ALA A 37 -27.57 6.40 -12.29
C ALA A 37 -27.73 5.95 -13.77
N THR A 38 -28.53 6.65 -14.56
CA THR A 38 -28.82 6.37 -15.96
C THR A 38 -27.67 6.71 -16.91
N GLU A 39 -26.98 7.86 -16.73
CA GLU A 39 -25.87 8.25 -17.63
C GLU A 39 -24.63 7.34 -17.52
N PRO A 40 -24.13 7.03 -16.31
CA PRO A 40 -23.02 6.07 -16.18
C PRO A 40 -23.36 4.66 -16.71
N GLN A 41 -24.62 4.23 -16.58
CA GLN A 41 -25.08 2.95 -17.11
C GLN A 41 -25.10 2.89 -18.64
N GLU A 42 -25.51 3.96 -19.32
CA GLU A 42 -25.50 4.03 -20.78
C GLU A 42 -24.07 4.03 -21.33
N GLN A 43 -23.20 4.89 -20.81
CA GLN A 43 -21.78 4.95 -21.22
C GLN A 43 -21.04 3.63 -20.95
N ALA A 44 -21.36 2.94 -19.84
CA ALA A 44 -20.80 1.62 -19.57
C ALA A 44 -21.26 0.55 -20.57
N LYS A 45 -22.51 0.64 -21.05
CA LYS A 45 -23.06 -0.22 -22.12
C LYS A 45 -22.37 0.04 -23.46
N ASP A 46 -22.05 1.30 -23.77
CA ASP A 46 -21.31 1.70 -24.98
C ASP A 46 -19.84 1.26 -24.96
N GLY A 47 -19.41 0.73 -23.82
CA GLY A 47 -18.14 0.06 -23.69
C GLY A 47 -16.99 0.95 -23.25
N ASP A 48 -17.22 2.14 -22.70
CA ASP A 48 -16.18 2.93 -22.06
C ASP A 48 -15.63 2.23 -20.80
N ALA A 49 -14.32 2.04 -20.75
CA ALA A 49 -13.68 1.30 -19.66
C ALA A 49 -13.76 2.03 -18.31
N THR A 50 -13.72 3.36 -18.34
CA THR A 50 -13.83 4.19 -17.13
C THR A 50 -15.26 4.17 -16.60
N ALA A 51 -16.25 4.29 -17.49
CA ALA A 51 -17.66 4.18 -17.13
C ALA A 51 -17.99 2.77 -16.56
N GLN A 52 -17.44 1.71 -17.16
CA GLN A 52 -17.57 0.34 -16.65
C GLN A 52 -16.95 0.19 -15.26
N TYR A 53 -15.77 0.77 -15.03
CA TYR A 53 -15.13 0.79 -13.70
C TYR A 53 -16.01 1.53 -12.69
N ASN A 54 -16.47 2.74 -13.01
CA ASN A 54 -17.30 3.54 -12.12
C ASN A 54 -18.62 2.83 -11.78
N LEU A 55 -19.27 2.23 -12.77
CA LEU A 55 -20.50 1.45 -12.54
C LEU A 55 -20.24 0.23 -11.64
N GLY A 56 -19.09 -0.44 -11.80
CA GLY A 56 -18.66 -1.50 -10.90
C GLY A 56 -18.51 -1.01 -9.47
N ILE A 57 -17.92 0.16 -9.26
CA ILE A 57 -17.82 0.81 -7.94
C ILE A 57 -19.20 1.18 -7.37
N CYS A 58 -20.11 1.70 -8.19
CA CYS A 58 -21.49 1.98 -7.76
C CYS A 58 -22.20 0.74 -7.23
N TYR A 59 -22.11 -0.40 -7.93
CA TYR A 59 -22.67 -1.67 -7.45
C TYR A 59 -21.97 -2.20 -6.19
N TYR A 60 -20.69 -1.95 -6.05
CA TYR A 60 -19.93 -2.36 -4.86
C TYR A 60 -20.34 -1.57 -3.61
N ASN A 61 -20.47 -0.25 -3.74
CA ASN A 61 -20.79 0.66 -2.63
C ASN A 61 -22.30 0.82 -2.39
N GLY A 62 -23.14 0.60 -3.41
CA GLY A 62 -24.56 0.93 -3.38
C GLY A 62 -24.84 2.40 -3.76
N ASP A 63 -23.97 3.04 -4.55
CA ASP A 63 -24.11 4.43 -4.96
C ASP A 63 -25.10 4.53 -6.13
N GLY A 64 -26.33 4.99 -5.84
CA GLY A 64 -27.41 5.11 -6.84
C GLY A 64 -28.03 3.80 -7.32
N VAL A 65 -27.54 2.65 -6.85
CA VAL A 65 -28.03 1.30 -7.12
C VAL A 65 -27.97 0.44 -5.84
N ALA A 66 -28.72 -0.66 -5.78
CA ALA A 66 -28.56 -1.59 -4.66
C ALA A 66 -27.17 -2.26 -4.70
N VAL A 67 -26.58 -2.51 -3.51
CA VAL A 67 -25.32 -3.24 -3.40
C VAL A 67 -25.45 -4.62 -4.03
N ASP A 68 -24.61 -4.89 -5.03
CA ASP A 68 -24.48 -6.18 -5.67
C ASP A 68 -23.03 -6.44 -6.04
N LYS A 69 -22.30 -7.15 -5.16
CA LYS A 69 -20.89 -7.45 -5.36
C LYS A 69 -20.62 -8.34 -6.57
N ALA A 70 -21.55 -9.22 -6.91
CA ALA A 70 -21.41 -10.08 -8.09
C ALA A 70 -21.54 -9.26 -9.38
N GLU A 71 -22.49 -8.31 -9.42
CA GLU A 71 -22.62 -7.40 -10.55
C GLU A 71 -21.43 -6.43 -10.64
N ALA A 72 -20.94 -5.92 -9.50
CA ALA A 72 -19.72 -5.12 -9.44
C ALA A 72 -18.54 -5.84 -10.10
N VAL A 73 -18.32 -7.12 -9.76
CA VAL A 73 -17.27 -7.95 -10.38
C VAL A 73 -17.41 -8.04 -11.89
N LYS A 74 -18.64 -8.21 -12.41
CA LYS A 74 -18.86 -8.30 -13.87
C LYS A 74 -18.45 -7.02 -14.59
N TRP A 75 -18.84 -5.85 -14.04
CA TRP A 75 -18.50 -4.57 -14.63
C TRP A 75 -17.02 -4.24 -14.51
N LEU A 76 -16.43 -4.48 -13.34
CA LEU A 76 -14.99 -4.33 -13.13
C LEU A 76 -14.17 -5.24 -14.05
N ARG A 77 -14.62 -6.47 -14.29
CA ARG A 77 -13.95 -7.38 -15.23
C ARG A 77 -13.96 -6.83 -16.65
N LYS A 78 -15.10 -6.31 -17.12
CA LYS A 78 -15.18 -5.69 -18.45
C LYS A 78 -14.18 -4.53 -18.59
N ALA A 79 -14.10 -3.65 -17.59
CA ALA A 79 -13.14 -2.56 -17.57
C ALA A 79 -11.69 -3.08 -17.55
N ALA A 80 -11.40 -4.08 -16.72
CA ALA A 80 -10.08 -4.69 -16.58
C ALA A 80 -9.60 -5.37 -17.87
N GLU A 81 -10.48 -6.05 -18.58
CA GLU A 81 -10.19 -6.67 -19.89
C GLU A 81 -9.83 -5.62 -20.95
N LYS A 82 -10.36 -4.40 -20.83
CA LYS A 82 -9.99 -3.24 -21.67
C LYS A 82 -8.73 -2.51 -21.22
N GLY A 83 -8.05 -3.02 -20.18
CA GLY A 83 -6.78 -2.47 -19.73
C GLY A 83 -6.90 -1.39 -18.65
N HIS A 84 -8.09 -1.11 -18.10
CA HIS A 84 -8.24 -0.13 -17.02
C HIS A 84 -7.47 -0.58 -15.77
N LEU A 85 -6.42 0.17 -15.39
CA LEU A 85 -5.43 -0.25 -14.40
C LEU A 85 -6.02 -0.47 -13.01
N GLN A 86 -6.87 0.48 -12.56
CA GLN A 86 -7.54 0.35 -11.26
C GLN A 86 -8.51 -0.84 -11.26
N ALA A 87 -9.24 -1.07 -12.36
CA ALA A 87 -10.12 -2.23 -12.48
C ALA A 87 -9.35 -3.55 -12.45
N GLN A 88 -8.21 -3.64 -13.14
CA GLN A 88 -7.32 -4.81 -13.07
C GLN A 88 -6.84 -5.08 -11.64
N THR A 89 -6.44 -4.03 -10.93
CA THR A 89 -5.97 -4.16 -9.55
C THR A 89 -7.12 -4.56 -8.62
N LEU A 90 -8.29 -3.95 -8.77
CA LEU A 90 -9.43 -4.21 -7.91
C LEU A 90 -10.02 -5.62 -8.14
N ILE A 91 -10.17 -6.06 -9.39
CA ILE A 91 -10.61 -7.43 -9.68
C ILE A 91 -9.61 -8.47 -9.15
N GLY A 92 -8.32 -8.16 -9.21
CA GLY A 92 -7.29 -8.96 -8.55
C GLY A 92 -7.49 -9.04 -7.04
N ALA A 93 -7.80 -7.92 -6.38
CA ALA A 93 -8.10 -7.89 -4.95
C ALA A 93 -9.36 -8.71 -4.59
N PHE A 94 -10.38 -8.65 -5.42
CA PHE A 94 -11.61 -9.45 -5.22
C PHE A 94 -11.35 -10.95 -5.30
N TYR A 95 -10.57 -11.41 -6.28
CA TYR A 95 -10.14 -12.80 -6.32
C TYR A 95 -9.24 -13.19 -5.16
N PHE A 96 -8.41 -12.27 -4.68
CA PHE A 96 -7.50 -12.53 -3.56
C PHE A 96 -8.25 -12.73 -2.24
N GLN A 97 -9.32 -11.95 -2.01
CA GLN A 97 -10.08 -11.94 -0.77
C GLN A 97 -11.36 -12.78 -0.82
N GLY A 98 -11.88 -13.09 -2.01
CA GLY A 98 -13.17 -13.75 -2.20
C GLY A 98 -14.36 -12.80 -2.09
N ASP A 99 -14.18 -11.54 -2.47
CA ASP A 99 -15.23 -10.53 -2.37
C ASP A 99 -16.07 -10.49 -3.66
N GLY A 100 -17.31 -11.01 -3.57
CA GLY A 100 -18.20 -11.16 -4.73
C GLY A 100 -17.80 -12.30 -5.70
N VAL A 101 -16.71 -13.00 -5.44
CA VAL A 101 -16.21 -14.16 -6.20
C VAL A 101 -15.59 -15.19 -5.26
N VAL A 102 -15.40 -16.41 -5.74
CA VAL A 102 -14.64 -17.44 -5.01
C VAL A 102 -13.16 -17.01 -4.96
N VAL A 103 -12.52 -17.24 -3.80
CA VAL A 103 -11.09 -16.98 -3.63
C VAL A 103 -10.28 -17.76 -4.67
N ASP A 104 -9.47 -17.03 -5.43
CA ASP A 104 -8.48 -17.58 -6.36
C ASP A 104 -7.25 -16.66 -6.38
N LYS A 105 -6.29 -16.93 -5.50
CA LYS A 105 -5.06 -16.13 -5.40
C LYS A 105 -4.20 -16.21 -6.67
N ALA A 106 -4.25 -17.33 -7.40
CA ALA A 106 -3.50 -17.46 -8.65
C ALA A 106 -4.09 -16.57 -9.75
N GLU A 107 -5.41 -16.50 -9.86
CA GLU A 107 -6.08 -15.58 -10.78
C GLU A 107 -5.84 -14.13 -10.37
N ALA A 108 -5.87 -13.81 -9.07
CA ALA A 108 -5.52 -12.49 -8.55
C ALA A 108 -4.13 -12.02 -9.03
N ILE A 109 -3.12 -12.89 -8.91
CA ILE A 109 -1.76 -12.60 -9.40
C ILE A 109 -1.72 -12.27 -10.89
N LYS A 110 -2.50 -12.96 -11.71
CA LYS A 110 -2.57 -12.65 -13.15
C LYS A 110 -3.08 -11.22 -13.39
N TRP A 111 -4.11 -10.82 -12.67
CA TRP A 111 -4.66 -9.46 -12.78
C TRP A 111 -3.72 -8.40 -12.23
N PHE A 112 -3.10 -8.60 -11.05
CA PHE A 112 -2.08 -7.69 -10.54
C PHE A 112 -0.91 -7.55 -11.51
N ARG A 113 -0.46 -8.64 -12.12
CA ARG A 113 0.62 -8.62 -13.11
C ARG A 113 0.25 -7.82 -14.36
N LYS A 114 -0.99 -7.93 -14.85
CA LYS A 114 -1.46 -7.14 -15.99
C LYS A 114 -1.35 -5.64 -15.73
N ALA A 115 -1.76 -5.16 -14.55
CA ALA A 115 -1.64 -3.76 -14.19
C ALA A 115 -0.18 -3.35 -13.89
N ALA A 116 0.58 -4.21 -13.22
CA ALA A 116 1.97 -3.95 -12.83
C ALA A 116 2.91 -3.79 -14.01
N VAL A 117 2.76 -4.61 -15.07
CA VAL A 117 3.58 -4.51 -16.29
C VAL A 117 3.27 -3.23 -17.08
N GLN A 118 2.05 -2.72 -16.99
CA GLN A 118 1.68 -1.42 -17.55
C GLN A 118 2.18 -0.25 -16.68
N GLY A 119 2.83 -0.56 -15.58
CA GLY A 119 3.49 0.42 -14.74
C GLY A 119 2.62 1.04 -13.65
N TYR A 120 1.50 0.44 -13.27
CA TYR A 120 0.67 0.93 -12.16
C TYR A 120 1.35 0.66 -10.82
N PRO A 121 1.73 1.72 -10.03
CA PRO A 121 2.59 1.54 -8.87
C PRO A 121 1.95 0.71 -7.77
N GLN A 122 0.63 0.86 -7.54
CA GLN A 122 -0.10 0.07 -6.56
C GLN A 122 -0.05 -1.42 -6.89
N ALA A 123 -0.31 -1.77 -8.15
CA ALA A 123 -0.25 -3.17 -8.59
C ALA A 123 1.17 -3.73 -8.50
N GLN A 124 2.20 -2.92 -8.80
CA GLN A 124 3.61 -3.29 -8.62
C GLN A 124 3.92 -3.56 -7.14
N SER A 125 3.46 -2.71 -6.22
CA SER A 125 3.60 -2.88 -4.78
C SER A 125 2.93 -4.17 -4.29
N ILE A 126 1.68 -4.40 -4.69
CA ILE A 126 0.93 -5.61 -4.32
C ILE A 126 1.62 -6.86 -4.85
N LEU A 127 2.03 -6.87 -6.11
CA LEU A 127 2.71 -8.01 -6.73
C LEU A 127 4.05 -8.29 -6.02
N GLY A 128 4.80 -7.25 -5.66
CA GLY A 128 5.99 -7.37 -4.84
C GLY A 128 5.70 -8.02 -3.48
N SER A 129 4.62 -7.62 -2.81
CA SER A 129 4.20 -8.22 -1.53
C SER A 129 3.77 -9.68 -1.69
N CYS A 130 3.10 -10.03 -2.79
CA CYS A 130 2.72 -11.41 -3.07
C CYS A 130 3.94 -12.31 -3.27
N TYR A 131 4.96 -11.86 -4.02
CA TYR A 131 6.22 -12.60 -4.15
C TYR A 131 7.00 -12.67 -2.83
N PHE A 132 6.98 -11.59 -2.03
CA PHE A 132 7.68 -11.55 -0.75
C PHE A 132 7.15 -12.57 0.26
N LYS A 133 5.83 -12.84 0.22
CA LYS A 133 5.14 -13.73 1.16
C LYS A 133 4.81 -15.11 0.59
N GLY A 134 4.94 -15.33 -0.70
CA GLY A 134 4.49 -16.56 -1.36
C GLY A 134 2.96 -16.65 -1.45
N GLU A 135 2.25 -15.53 -1.58
CA GLU A 135 0.79 -15.51 -1.64
C GLU A 135 0.27 -15.55 -3.08
N GLY A 136 -0.32 -16.68 -3.47
CA GLY A 136 -0.81 -16.93 -4.82
C GLY A 136 0.29 -17.18 -5.86
N VAL A 137 1.54 -17.14 -5.45
CA VAL A 137 2.76 -17.37 -6.22
C VAL A 137 3.83 -17.92 -5.29
N ALA A 138 4.80 -18.66 -5.81
CA ALA A 138 5.95 -19.11 -5.00
C ALA A 138 6.71 -17.91 -4.41
N GLU A 139 7.16 -18.03 -3.17
CA GLU A 139 7.99 -16.99 -2.54
C GLU A 139 9.26 -16.76 -3.34
N ASP A 140 9.52 -15.50 -3.68
CA ASP A 140 10.74 -15.03 -4.35
C ASP A 140 11.04 -13.60 -3.92
N GLN A 141 11.89 -13.46 -2.91
CA GLN A 141 12.26 -12.15 -2.36
C GLN A 141 13.04 -11.29 -3.37
N ALA A 142 13.82 -11.91 -4.26
CA ALA A 142 14.56 -11.17 -5.28
C ALA A 142 13.61 -10.59 -6.33
N GLU A 143 12.59 -11.33 -6.74
CA GLU A 143 11.54 -10.82 -7.63
C GLU A 143 10.69 -9.75 -6.94
N ALA A 144 10.38 -9.93 -5.64
CA ALA A 144 9.68 -8.92 -4.84
C ALA A 144 10.43 -7.57 -4.84
N VAL A 145 11.76 -7.59 -4.61
CA VAL A 145 12.59 -6.39 -4.65
C VAL A 145 12.54 -5.68 -6.00
N LYS A 146 12.50 -6.42 -7.11
CA LYS A 146 12.37 -5.82 -8.45
C LYS A 146 11.05 -5.06 -8.59
N TRP A 147 9.95 -5.63 -8.11
CA TRP A 147 8.64 -4.99 -8.16
C TRP A 147 8.53 -3.80 -7.20
N PHE A 148 9.02 -3.93 -5.97
CA PHE A 148 9.08 -2.81 -5.03
C PHE A 148 9.90 -1.65 -5.60
N ARG A 149 11.04 -1.92 -6.25
CA ARG A 149 11.87 -0.90 -6.88
C ARG A 149 11.12 -0.14 -7.96
N LYS A 150 10.43 -0.83 -8.87
CA LYS A 150 9.63 -0.19 -9.93
C LYS A 150 8.57 0.75 -9.35
N ALA A 151 7.87 0.33 -8.30
CA ALA A 151 6.87 1.17 -7.63
C ALA A 151 7.52 2.33 -6.86
N ALA A 152 8.62 2.06 -6.13
CA ALA A 152 9.35 3.06 -5.35
C ALA A 152 9.95 4.18 -6.21
N GLU A 153 10.48 3.86 -7.39
CA GLU A 153 11.00 4.82 -8.37
C GLU A 153 9.89 5.73 -8.90
N LYS A 154 8.66 5.24 -8.99
CA LYS A 154 7.47 6.04 -9.31
C LYS A 154 6.90 6.81 -8.11
N GLY A 155 7.57 6.72 -6.99
CA GLY A 155 7.22 7.47 -5.80
C GLY A 155 6.19 6.80 -4.89
N HIS A 156 5.87 5.51 -5.05
CA HIS A 156 4.94 4.81 -4.17
C HIS A 156 5.52 4.70 -2.75
N PRO A 157 4.89 5.33 -1.72
CA PRO A 157 5.54 5.47 -0.41
C PRO A 157 5.77 4.14 0.31
N GLU A 158 4.81 3.22 0.22
CA GLU A 158 4.94 1.89 0.83
C GLU A 158 6.07 1.10 0.21
N SER A 159 6.14 1.10 -1.13
CA SER A 159 7.22 0.40 -1.82
C SER A 159 8.58 1.01 -1.53
N GLN A 160 8.66 2.33 -1.30
CA GLN A 160 9.87 2.98 -0.82
C GLN A 160 10.28 2.44 0.57
N GLY A 161 9.33 2.34 1.50
CA GLY A 161 9.57 1.76 2.83
C GLY A 161 9.98 0.29 2.76
N MET A 162 9.26 -0.51 1.97
CA MET A 162 9.56 -1.94 1.79
C MET A 162 10.93 -2.17 1.13
N LEU A 163 11.28 -1.38 0.13
CA LEU A 163 12.60 -1.47 -0.51
C LEU A 163 13.72 -1.08 0.47
N GLY A 164 13.50 -0.06 1.29
CA GLY A 164 14.39 0.30 2.39
C GLY A 164 14.59 -0.87 3.36
N LEU A 165 13.51 -1.55 3.74
CA LEU A 165 13.55 -2.70 4.63
C LEU A 165 14.29 -3.90 4.00
N CYS A 166 14.08 -4.16 2.72
CA CYS A 166 14.81 -5.20 1.98
C CYS A 166 16.33 -4.94 2.00
N TYR A 167 16.76 -3.71 1.74
CA TYR A 167 18.17 -3.35 1.84
C TYR A 167 18.72 -3.40 3.27
N PHE A 168 17.90 -3.04 4.26
CA PHE A 168 18.30 -3.06 5.67
C PHE A 168 18.55 -4.46 6.18
N LYS A 169 17.67 -5.41 5.82
CA LYS A 169 17.72 -6.80 6.29
C LYS A 169 18.49 -7.75 5.37
N GLY A 170 18.72 -7.38 4.11
CA GLY A 170 19.28 -8.29 3.11
C GLY A 170 18.26 -9.28 2.56
N GLU A 171 16.98 -8.93 2.54
CA GLU A 171 15.90 -9.78 2.03
C GLU A 171 15.74 -9.57 0.52
N GLY A 172 16.13 -10.58 -0.28
CA GLY A 172 16.10 -10.53 -1.75
C GLY A 172 17.16 -9.63 -2.41
N VAL A 173 18.02 -8.98 -1.60
CA VAL A 173 19.10 -8.10 -2.04
C VAL A 173 20.19 -8.08 -0.95
N ALA A 174 21.43 -7.82 -1.32
CA ALA A 174 22.52 -7.70 -0.33
C ALA A 174 22.24 -6.52 0.64
N VAL A 175 22.62 -6.70 1.91
CA VAL A 175 22.51 -5.65 2.94
C VAL A 175 23.24 -4.39 2.47
N ASN A 176 22.54 -3.26 2.54
CA ASN A 176 23.11 -1.96 2.25
C ASN A 176 22.36 -0.87 3.05
N TYR A 177 22.87 -0.54 4.21
CA TYR A 177 22.26 0.45 5.11
C TYR A 177 22.18 1.86 4.48
N ALA A 178 23.15 2.25 3.67
CA ALA A 178 23.12 3.55 3.00
C ALA A 178 21.97 3.65 1.98
N GLU A 179 21.73 2.60 1.21
CA GLU A 179 20.56 2.54 0.32
C GLU A 179 19.25 2.45 1.12
N ALA A 180 19.23 1.68 2.22
CA ALA A 180 18.05 1.60 3.09
C ALA A 180 17.65 2.99 3.61
N VAL A 181 18.60 3.77 4.13
CA VAL A 181 18.37 5.15 4.61
C VAL A 181 17.82 6.06 3.52
N LYS A 182 18.34 5.96 2.29
CA LYS A 182 17.82 6.76 1.17
C LYS A 182 16.35 6.48 0.89
N TRP A 183 15.97 5.21 0.91
CA TRP A 183 14.59 4.81 0.64
C TRP A 183 13.67 5.10 1.83
N PHE A 184 14.11 4.85 3.07
CA PHE A 184 13.37 5.25 4.26
C PHE A 184 13.11 6.76 4.29
N ARG A 185 14.09 7.58 3.95
CA ARG A 185 13.93 9.04 3.90
C ARG A 185 12.85 9.46 2.92
N LYS A 186 12.85 8.91 1.69
CA LYS A 186 11.81 9.21 0.69
C LYS A 186 10.41 8.86 1.18
N ALA A 187 10.25 7.72 1.85
CA ALA A 187 8.97 7.30 2.42
C ALA A 187 8.59 8.14 3.65
N ALA A 188 9.55 8.46 4.52
CA ALA A 188 9.37 9.28 5.72
C ALA A 188 8.95 10.71 5.39
N GLU A 189 9.52 11.32 4.35
CA GLU A 189 9.15 12.64 3.83
C GLU A 189 7.70 12.66 3.30
N LYS A 190 7.17 11.52 2.89
CA LYS A 190 5.76 11.35 2.49
C LYS A 190 4.83 10.99 3.66
N GLY A 191 5.34 11.07 4.88
CA GLY A 191 4.55 10.91 6.09
C GLY A 191 4.39 9.47 6.57
N ARG A 192 5.09 8.47 5.99
CA ARG A 192 4.97 7.07 6.43
C ARG A 192 5.60 6.87 7.82
N PRO A 193 4.79 6.59 8.88
CA PRO A 193 5.31 6.53 10.25
C PRO A 193 6.29 5.37 10.47
N GLU A 194 6.11 4.23 9.77
CA GLU A 194 7.04 3.11 9.83
C GLU A 194 8.42 3.52 9.32
N SER A 195 8.45 4.25 8.21
CA SER A 195 9.70 4.72 7.60
C SER A 195 10.34 5.87 8.38
N GLN A 196 9.54 6.73 9.00
CA GLN A 196 10.03 7.76 9.93
C GLN A 196 10.71 7.11 11.13
N THR A 197 10.10 6.06 11.70
CA THR A 197 10.69 5.31 12.81
C THR A 197 12.00 4.63 12.41
N MET A 198 12.00 3.91 11.28
CA MET A 198 13.20 3.25 10.78
C MET A 198 14.34 4.24 10.50
N LEU A 199 14.02 5.39 9.92
CA LEU A 199 15.01 6.46 9.69
C LEU A 199 15.56 7.02 11.00
N GLY A 200 14.69 7.24 12.01
CA GLY A 200 15.10 7.64 13.34
C GLY A 200 16.04 6.64 13.99
N MET A 201 15.74 5.35 13.89
CA MET A 201 16.60 4.28 14.40
C MET A 201 17.96 4.23 13.68
N CYS A 202 17.97 4.42 12.35
CA CYS A 202 19.22 4.52 11.60
C CYS A 202 20.11 5.68 12.08
N TYR A 203 19.52 6.84 12.39
CA TYR A 203 20.26 7.97 12.97
C TYR A 203 20.72 7.69 14.41
N LEU A 204 19.96 6.96 15.23
CA LEU A 204 20.39 6.59 16.58
C LEU A 204 21.63 5.67 16.56
N ASN A 205 21.61 4.68 15.67
CA ASN A 205 22.61 3.62 15.62
C ASN A 205 23.80 3.96 14.72
N GLY A 206 23.71 4.98 13.87
CA GLY A 206 24.71 5.25 12.84
C GLY A 206 24.70 4.23 11.70
N GLU A 207 23.55 3.62 11.40
CA GLU A 207 23.38 2.61 10.35
C GLU A 207 23.09 3.26 9.00
N GLY A 208 24.09 3.24 8.11
CA GLY A 208 23.99 3.84 6.77
C GLY A 208 24.00 5.37 6.72
N VAL A 209 24.09 6.02 7.86
CA VAL A 209 24.19 7.46 8.05
C VAL A 209 25.00 7.74 9.32
N ALA A 210 25.66 8.90 9.43
CA ALA A 210 26.31 9.28 10.67
C ALA A 210 25.30 9.39 11.82
N ALA A 211 25.67 8.88 12.99
CA ALA A 211 24.82 8.95 14.17
C ALA A 211 24.51 10.42 14.52
N ASP A 212 23.20 10.70 14.69
CA ASP A 212 22.70 12.02 15.06
C ASP A 212 21.41 11.85 15.91
N LYS A 213 21.57 11.99 17.21
CA LYS A 213 20.47 11.85 18.17
C LYS A 213 19.37 12.90 17.96
N THR A 214 19.75 14.12 17.53
CA THR A 214 18.79 15.21 17.30
C THR A 214 17.90 14.89 16.10
N GLU A 215 18.49 14.47 14.99
CA GLU A 215 17.71 14.03 13.82
C GLU A 215 16.88 12.78 14.13
N ALA A 216 17.41 11.83 14.89
CA ALA A 216 16.68 10.64 15.31
C ALA A 216 15.40 11.00 16.06
N VAL A 217 15.50 11.87 17.08
CA VAL A 217 14.36 12.32 17.88
C VAL A 217 13.34 13.05 17.01
N LYS A 218 13.75 13.90 16.07
CA LYS A 218 12.82 14.58 15.16
C LYS A 218 11.98 13.61 14.32
N TRP A 219 12.61 12.58 13.77
CA TRP A 219 11.90 11.59 12.95
C TRP A 219 10.99 10.69 13.80
N LEU A 220 11.45 10.27 14.97
CA LEU A 220 10.64 9.48 15.90
C LEU A 220 9.42 10.29 16.39
N TRP A 221 9.57 11.59 16.70
CA TRP A 221 8.46 12.45 17.09
C TRP A 221 7.38 12.53 15.99
N LYS A 222 7.77 12.72 14.72
CA LYS A 222 6.83 12.74 13.60
C LYS A 222 6.02 11.45 13.49
N ALA A 223 6.62 10.30 13.77
CA ALA A 223 5.90 9.02 13.78
C ALA A 223 5.02 8.87 15.02
N ALA A 224 5.50 9.30 16.18
CA ALA A 224 4.77 9.23 17.45
C ALA A 224 3.51 10.12 17.45
N GLU A 225 3.57 11.30 16.85
CA GLU A 225 2.41 12.19 16.65
C GLU A 225 1.31 11.55 15.80
N GLN A 226 1.65 10.61 14.93
CA GLN A 226 0.70 9.80 14.16
C GLN A 226 0.19 8.58 14.93
N GLY A 227 0.55 8.43 16.22
CA GLY A 227 0.16 7.31 17.07
C GLY A 227 0.96 6.02 16.85
N TYR A 228 2.13 6.09 16.20
CA TYR A 228 2.93 4.90 15.94
C TYR A 228 3.68 4.45 17.21
N LEU A 229 3.20 3.37 17.83
CA LEU A 229 3.63 2.91 19.16
C LEU A 229 5.13 2.66 19.26
N LEU A 230 5.74 2.02 18.26
CA LEU A 230 7.17 1.73 18.28
C LEU A 230 8.01 3.02 18.37
N ALA A 231 7.58 4.11 17.72
CA ALA A 231 8.27 5.39 17.83
C ALA A 231 8.13 6.00 19.23
N GLN A 232 6.98 5.86 19.86
CA GLN A 232 6.74 6.31 21.24
C GLN A 232 7.64 5.53 22.21
N GLU A 233 7.71 4.21 22.08
CA GLU A 233 8.59 3.35 22.89
C GLU A 233 10.08 3.74 22.74
N GLU A 234 10.53 4.03 21.52
CA GLU A 234 11.92 4.45 21.28
C GLU A 234 12.21 5.83 21.89
N LEU A 235 11.27 6.77 21.81
CA LEU A 235 11.40 8.07 22.47
C LEU A 235 11.46 7.94 24.00
N GLU A 236 10.66 7.08 24.60
CA GLU A 236 10.70 6.80 26.05
C GLU A 236 12.07 6.24 26.47
N LYS A 237 12.64 5.32 25.70
CA LYS A 237 13.99 4.79 25.95
C LYS A 237 15.05 5.90 25.91
N ILE A 238 14.93 6.81 24.93
CA ILE A 238 15.86 7.94 24.78
C ILE A 238 15.72 8.91 25.96
N SER A 239 14.49 9.22 26.38
CA SER A 239 14.21 10.17 27.50
C SER A 239 14.57 9.56 28.87
N GLY A 240 14.33 8.27 29.06
CA GLY A 240 14.70 7.56 30.30
C GLY A 240 16.22 7.40 30.50
N THR A 241 17.01 7.61 29.44
CA THR A 241 18.49 7.61 29.50
C THR A 241 19.10 9.01 29.65
N VAL A 242 18.27 10.10 29.60
CA VAL A 242 18.70 11.50 29.75
C VAL A 242 18.18 12.05 31.06
N PRO A 243 19.03 12.62 31.95
CA PRO A 243 18.52 13.38 33.10
C PRO A 243 17.61 14.52 32.60
N ALA A 244 16.52 14.76 33.36
CA ALA A 244 15.49 15.75 33.02
C ALA A 244 15.97 17.20 32.78
N GLU A 245 17.25 17.48 32.95
CA GLU A 245 17.89 18.77 32.77
C GLU A 245 18.39 19.04 31.33
N GLN A 246 18.23 18.08 30.37
CA GLN A 246 18.70 18.21 28.99
C GLN A 246 17.60 18.03 27.94
N LEU A 247 16.32 18.02 28.33
CA LEU A 247 15.14 18.12 27.48
C LEU A 247 14.67 19.58 27.48
#